data_350e5c1b7653ca412e3170e0a8ffa8ff
#
_entry.id   350e5c1b7653ca412e3170e0a8ffa8ff
#
_cell.length_a   1.000
_cell.length_b   1.000
_cell.length_c   1.000
_cell.angle_alpha   90.00
_cell.angle_beta   90.00
_cell.angle_gamma   90.00
#
_symmetry.space_group_name_H-M   'P 1'
#
loop_
_entity.id
_entity.type
_entity.pdbx_description
1 polymer ?
#
loop_
_entity_poly.entity_id
_entity_poly.type
_entity_poly.pdbx_seq_one_letter_code
_entity_poly.pdbx_strand_id
1 'polypeptide(L)'
;MEKRESCSMDVQKAERADACNIEGKKKFDAKALEGAESSKDTSYMTRIQMSETILIGSLLALAGGFLDAYTYICRGGVFANAQTGNIVLFSMHLCQMEWERALTSAIPIIAFAAGIMMTETVRRRQKTAGFLHWRQCMLLLEIAIITVAMFIPHGHLDPVVNIMIAFVCSLQVHSFRRVHGHGVASTMCTGNLRSGTEALYCYLETKDPYYRHKYRCYYGVILAFIAGAVGGTAASDHFPEWALICPVMIYMITFAIMIKEDGGMIEHYGRKQ
;
A
#
# COMPACT_ATOMS: atom_id res chain seq x y z
N MET A 1 18.16 28.45 38.62
CA MET A 1 18.41 27.97 37.27
C MET A 1 17.33 27.00 36.80
N GLU A 2 16.95 26.05 37.64
CA GLU A 2 15.95 24.99 37.39
C GLU A 2 14.54 25.48 36.98
N LYS A 3 14.05 26.59 37.57
CA LYS A 3 12.74 27.18 37.24
C LYS A 3 12.64 27.82 35.84
N ARG A 4 13.76 28.21 35.23
CA ARG A 4 13.77 28.79 33.86
C ARG A 4 13.76 27.70 32.77
N GLU A 5 14.38 26.54 33.05
CA GLU A 5 14.36 25.40 32.11
C GLU A 5 13.01 24.71 32.08
N SER A 6 12.32 24.57 33.22
CA SER A 6 10.96 24.03 33.31
C SER A 6 9.97 24.89 32.50
N CYS A 7 10.03 26.21 32.64
CA CYS A 7 9.14 27.14 31.89
C CYS A 7 9.41 27.12 30.39
N SER A 8 10.67 26.92 29.95
CA SER A 8 11.05 26.81 28.55
C SER A 8 10.55 25.49 27.92
N MET A 9 10.57 24.39 28.66
CA MET A 9 10.04 23.10 28.22
C MET A 9 8.51 23.10 28.08
N ASP A 10 7.82 23.78 29.02
CA ASP A 10 6.34 23.86 28.95
C ASP A 10 5.87 24.76 27.81
N VAL A 11 6.58 25.83 27.49
CA VAL A 11 6.30 26.69 26.32
C VAL A 11 6.55 25.93 25.01
N GLN A 12 7.65 25.17 24.90
CA GLN A 12 7.92 24.35 23.72
C GLN A 12 6.92 23.19 23.55
N LYS A 13 6.42 22.60 24.65
CA LYS A 13 5.32 21.62 24.59
C LYS A 13 4.03 22.24 24.13
N ALA A 14 3.68 23.42 24.60
CA ALA A 14 2.49 24.14 24.17
C ALA A 14 2.56 24.52 22.68
N GLU A 15 3.69 25.04 22.20
CA GLU A 15 3.89 25.36 20.77
C GLU A 15 3.84 24.13 19.87
N ARG A 16 4.33 22.97 20.30
CA ARG A 16 4.26 21.71 19.56
C ARG A 16 2.85 21.11 19.56
N ALA A 17 2.13 21.21 20.67
CA ALA A 17 0.71 20.81 20.75
C ALA A 17 -0.15 21.70 19.86
N ASP A 18 0.14 23.01 19.81
CA ASP A 18 -0.55 23.95 18.91
C ASP A 18 -0.24 23.68 17.44
N ALA A 19 0.98 23.29 17.07
CA ALA A 19 1.32 22.91 15.69
C ALA A 19 0.57 21.66 15.23
N CYS A 20 0.47 20.63 16.07
CA CYS A 20 -0.35 19.44 15.79
C CYS A 20 -1.85 19.77 15.70
N ASN A 21 -2.32 20.68 16.56
CA ASN A 21 -3.71 21.11 16.60
C ASN A 21 -4.09 22.02 15.41
N ILE A 22 -3.17 22.90 14.98
CA ILE A 22 -3.35 23.77 13.81
C ILE A 22 -3.42 22.98 12.51
N GLU A 23 -2.65 21.92 12.36
CA GLU A 23 -2.68 21.09 11.15
C GLU A 23 -3.94 20.19 11.10
N GLY A 24 -4.36 19.65 12.24
CA GLY A 24 -5.63 18.96 12.41
C GLY A 24 -6.82 19.87 12.18
N LYS A 25 -6.79 21.09 12.76
CA LYS A 25 -7.84 22.10 12.63
C LYS A 25 -7.91 22.69 11.23
N LYS A 26 -6.80 22.99 10.56
CA LYS A 26 -6.77 23.43 9.15
C LYS A 26 -7.35 22.40 8.20
N LYS A 27 -7.10 21.10 8.42
CA LYS A 27 -7.72 20.02 7.63
C LYS A 27 -9.21 19.84 7.94
N PHE A 28 -9.62 20.05 9.19
CA PHE A 28 -11.02 20.00 9.59
C PHE A 28 -11.78 21.23 9.10
N ASP A 29 -11.22 22.43 9.22
CA ASP A 29 -11.82 23.69 8.76
C ASP A 29 -11.84 23.80 7.23
N ALA A 30 -10.83 23.31 6.51
CA ALA A 30 -10.85 23.20 5.05
C ALA A 30 -11.97 22.25 4.57
N LYS A 31 -12.18 21.12 5.28
CA LYS A 31 -13.28 20.20 5.01
C LYS A 31 -14.65 20.78 5.40
N ALA A 32 -14.71 21.62 6.43
CA ALA A 32 -15.93 22.31 6.87
C ALA A 32 -16.29 23.47 5.95
N LEU A 33 -15.30 24.18 5.39
CA LEU A 33 -15.51 25.27 4.41
C LEU A 33 -15.91 24.74 3.03
N GLU A 34 -15.36 23.60 2.58
CA GLU A 34 -15.84 22.89 1.38
C GLU A 34 -17.27 22.34 1.56
N GLY A 35 -17.68 22.04 2.80
CA GLY A 35 -19.04 21.59 3.13
C GLY A 35 -20.07 22.73 3.32
N ALA A 36 -19.63 23.96 3.59
CA ALA A 36 -20.52 25.10 3.84
C ALA A 36 -21.01 25.81 2.55
N GLU A 37 -20.33 25.64 1.42
CA GLU A 37 -20.79 26.17 0.12
C GLU A 37 -21.82 25.26 -0.59
N SER A 38 -22.13 24.09 -0.05
CA SER A 38 -23.15 23.17 -0.59
C SER A 38 -24.24 22.85 0.45
N SER A 39 -24.92 23.88 0.98
CA SER A 39 -26.05 23.67 1.90
C SER A 39 -27.34 23.30 1.15
N LYS A 40 -27.34 22.19 0.39
CA LYS A 40 -28.57 21.52 -0.09
C LYS A 40 -28.53 20.00 -0.15
N ASP A 41 -27.47 19.36 0.34
CA ASP A 41 -27.46 17.88 0.37
C ASP A 41 -26.79 17.33 1.65
N THR A 42 -27.58 17.26 2.71
CA THR A 42 -27.22 16.66 4.00
C THR A 42 -27.22 15.12 3.91
N SER A 43 -26.67 14.54 2.87
CA SER A 43 -26.55 13.08 2.68
C SER A 43 -25.20 12.61 2.12
N TYR A 44 -24.17 13.41 2.12
CA TYR A 44 -22.81 12.96 1.84
C TYR A 44 -22.07 12.60 3.15
N MET A 45 -22.53 11.57 3.85
CA MET A 45 -21.56 10.70 4.54
C MET A 45 -20.59 10.25 3.46
N THR A 46 -19.35 10.67 3.55
CA THR A 46 -18.28 10.25 2.66
C THR A 46 -18.25 8.72 2.68
N ARG A 47 -18.88 8.07 1.71
CA ARG A 47 -18.84 6.61 1.57
C ARG A 47 -17.37 6.27 1.33
N ILE A 48 -16.73 5.74 2.36
CA ILE A 48 -15.40 5.15 2.21
C ILE A 48 -15.57 4.05 1.18
N GLN A 49 -14.91 4.19 0.03
CA GLN A 49 -14.90 3.10 -0.96
C GLN A 49 -14.29 1.88 -0.29
N MET A 50 -14.86 0.69 -0.50
CA MET A 50 -14.35 -0.54 0.11
C MET A 50 -12.88 -0.82 -0.24
N SER A 51 -12.48 -0.49 -1.44
CA SER A 51 -11.08 -0.52 -1.83
C SER A 51 -10.14 0.34 -0.94
N GLU A 52 -10.71 1.16 -0.06
CA GLU A 52 -9.99 1.99 0.91
C GLU A 52 -10.21 1.54 2.37
N THR A 53 -10.75 0.33 2.60
CA THR A 53 -10.90 -0.23 3.95
C THR A 53 -9.59 -0.76 4.51
N ILE A 54 -9.50 -0.82 5.85
CA ILE A 54 -8.36 -1.45 6.54
C ILE A 54 -8.22 -2.92 6.15
N LEU A 55 -9.33 -3.62 5.94
CA LEU A 55 -9.32 -5.03 5.58
C LEU A 55 -8.59 -5.26 4.25
N ILE A 56 -8.98 -4.53 3.20
CA ILE A 56 -8.33 -4.65 1.88
C ILE A 56 -6.88 -4.19 1.95
N GLY A 57 -6.61 -3.06 2.62
CA GLY A 57 -5.24 -2.60 2.83
C GLY A 57 -4.35 -3.63 3.55
N SER A 58 -4.90 -4.33 4.55
CA SER A 58 -4.19 -5.38 5.28
C SER A 58 -3.99 -6.66 4.46
N LEU A 59 -4.99 -7.11 3.68
CA LEU A 59 -4.85 -8.25 2.78
C LEU A 59 -3.79 -8.00 1.71
N LEU A 60 -3.79 -6.81 1.13
CA LEU A 60 -2.79 -6.42 0.15
C LEU A 60 -1.38 -6.30 0.76
N ALA A 61 -1.28 -5.81 2.01
CA ALA A 61 0.00 -5.77 2.70
C ALA A 61 0.50 -7.17 3.07
N LEU A 62 -0.41 -8.08 3.46
CA LEU A 62 -0.10 -9.48 3.69
C LEU A 62 0.48 -10.12 2.41
N ALA A 63 -0.16 -9.92 1.26
CA ALA A 63 0.36 -10.40 -0.02
C ALA A 63 1.70 -9.76 -0.38
N GLY A 64 1.87 -8.45 -0.16
CA GLY A 64 3.12 -7.74 -0.43
C GLY A 64 4.30 -8.28 0.38
N GLY A 65 4.09 -8.49 1.69
CA GLY A 65 5.11 -9.08 2.57
C GLY A 65 5.45 -10.52 2.18
N PHE A 66 4.44 -11.31 1.79
CA PHE A 66 4.64 -12.67 1.29
C PHE A 66 5.51 -12.69 0.04
N LEU A 67 5.20 -11.85 -0.95
CA LEU A 67 5.92 -11.77 -2.21
C LEU A 67 7.39 -11.34 -2.01
N ASP A 68 7.66 -10.40 -1.09
CA ASP A 68 9.03 -10.01 -0.77
C ASP A 68 9.83 -11.15 -0.14
N ALA A 69 9.24 -11.88 0.81
CA ALA A 69 9.88 -13.05 1.39
C ALA A 69 10.14 -14.16 0.35
N TYR A 70 9.15 -14.44 -0.50
CA TYR A 70 9.27 -15.41 -1.58
C TYR A 70 10.39 -15.06 -2.56
N THR A 71 10.44 -13.82 -3.05
CA THR A 71 11.49 -13.43 -4.02
C THR A 71 12.87 -13.46 -3.38
N TYR A 72 12.99 -13.11 -2.11
CA TYR A 72 14.24 -13.18 -1.40
C TYR A 72 14.74 -14.63 -1.23
N ILE A 73 13.88 -15.56 -0.84
CA ILE A 73 14.25 -16.94 -0.54
C ILE A 73 14.37 -17.78 -1.83
N CYS A 74 13.39 -17.68 -2.72
CA CYS A 74 13.26 -18.58 -3.86
C CYS A 74 13.81 -18.01 -5.17
N ARG A 75 14.03 -16.69 -5.28
CA ARG A 75 14.34 -16.02 -6.56
C ARG A 75 15.59 -15.15 -6.51
N GLY A 76 16.64 -15.63 -5.83
CA GLY A 76 17.99 -15.04 -5.91
C GLY A 76 18.26 -13.88 -4.95
N GLY A 77 17.58 -13.79 -3.80
CA GLY A 77 17.89 -12.82 -2.73
C GLY A 77 17.48 -11.37 -3.04
N VAL A 78 16.47 -11.17 -3.87
CA VAL A 78 15.99 -9.86 -4.30
C VAL A 78 14.64 -9.54 -3.65
N PHE A 79 14.50 -8.34 -3.08
CA PHE A 79 13.21 -7.82 -2.65
C PHE A 79 12.51 -7.14 -3.83
N ALA A 80 11.53 -7.79 -4.44
CA ALA A 80 10.88 -7.26 -5.64
C ALA A 80 10.10 -5.95 -5.40
N ASN A 81 9.61 -5.72 -4.18
CA ASN A 81 8.94 -4.47 -3.78
C ASN A 81 9.90 -3.35 -3.39
N ALA A 82 11.07 -3.67 -2.86
CA ALA A 82 11.99 -2.70 -2.27
C ALA A 82 12.89 -2.05 -3.33
N GLN A 83 12.32 -1.19 -4.18
CA GLN A 83 13.06 -0.53 -5.26
C GLN A 83 14.25 0.30 -4.76
N THR A 84 14.23 0.79 -3.53
CA THR A 84 15.38 1.44 -2.92
C THR A 84 16.60 0.52 -2.87
N GLY A 85 16.40 -0.76 -2.52
CA GLY A 85 17.45 -1.77 -2.55
C GLY A 85 17.99 -2.01 -3.96
N ASN A 86 17.10 -2.11 -4.95
CA ASN A 86 17.48 -2.28 -6.35
C ASN A 86 18.28 -1.07 -6.89
N ILE A 87 17.92 0.16 -6.50
CA ILE A 87 18.66 1.38 -6.84
C ILE A 87 20.07 1.36 -6.23
N VAL A 88 20.22 0.93 -4.97
CA VAL A 88 21.53 0.81 -4.32
C VAL A 88 22.37 -0.25 -5.01
N LEU A 89 21.84 -1.44 -5.28
CA LEU A 89 22.54 -2.51 -5.99
C LEU A 89 22.96 -2.07 -7.39
N PHE A 90 22.07 -1.42 -8.13
CA PHE A 90 22.40 -0.84 -9.44
C PHE A 90 23.60 0.12 -9.35
N SER A 91 23.59 1.02 -8.37
CA SER A 91 24.67 2.00 -8.18
C SER A 91 26.00 1.31 -7.80
N MET A 92 25.95 0.28 -6.96
CA MET A 92 27.15 -0.50 -6.57
C MET A 92 27.75 -1.25 -7.76
N HIS A 93 26.93 -1.95 -8.55
CA HIS A 93 27.40 -2.68 -9.73
C HIS A 93 27.93 -1.74 -10.82
N LEU A 94 27.33 -0.55 -10.98
CA LEU A 94 27.87 0.49 -11.87
C LEU A 94 29.27 0.93 -11.45
N CYS A 95 29.48 1.18 -10.16
CA CYS A 95 30.78 1.59 -9.63
C CYS A 95 31.85 0.49 -9.83
N GLN A 96 31.42 -0.78 -9.72
CA GLN A 96 32.30 -1.96 -9.91
C GLN A 96 32.49 -2.32 -11.38
N MET A 97 31.90 -1.57 -12.33
CA MET A 97 31.91 -1.88 -13.78
C MET A 97 31.30 -3.25 -14.14
N GLU A 98 30.43 -3.78 -13.28
CA GLU A 98 29.71 -5.05 -13.47
C GLU A 98 28.40 -4.82 -14.26
N TRP A 99 28.50 -4.54 -15.56
CA TRP A 99 27.38 -4.09 -16.39
C TRP A 99 26.19 -5.07 -16.43
N GLU A 100 26.45 -6.37 -16.47
CA GLU A 100 25.38 -7.39 -16.48
C GLU A 100 24.57 -7.37 -15.20
N ARG A 101 25.24 -7.29 -14.04
CA ARG A 101 24.58 -7.19 -12.74
C ARG A 101 23.88 -5.83 -12.54
N ALA A 102 24.47 -4.77 -13.05
CA ALA A 102 23.83 -3.45 -13.05
C ALA A 102 22.52 -3.48 -13.82
N LEU A 103 22.51 -4.06 -15.03
CA LEU A 103 21.28 -4.20 -15.82
C LEU A 103 20.26 -5.08 -15.10
N THR A 104 20.65 -6.18 -14.50
CA THR A 104 19.75 -7.07 -13.73
C THR A 104 19.07 -6.32 -12.58
N SER A 105 19.78 -5.38 -11.93
CA SER A 105 19.21 -4.55 -10.86
C SER A 105 18.35 -3.39 -11.41
N ALA A 106 18.63 -2.89 -12.62
CA ALA A 106 17.88 -1.79 -13.23
C ALA A 106 16.50 -2.24 -13.78
N ILE A 107 16.40 -3.44 -14.32
CA ILE A 107 15.19 -3.92 -14.98
C ILE A 107 13.96 -3.93 -14.04
N PRO A 108 14.03 -4.41 -12.78
CA PRO A 108 12.92 -4.32 -11.84
C PRO A 108 12.46 -2.88 -11.57
N ILE A 109 13.39 -1.91 -11.55
CA ILE A 109 13.07 -0.49 -11.38
C ILE A 109 12.26 0.02 -12.57
N ILE A 110 12.67 -0.33 -13.80
CA ILE A 110 11.98 0.03 -15.03
C ILE A 110 10.60 -0.62 -15.07
N ALA A 111 10.50 -1.91 -14.71
CA ALA A 111 9.24 -2.64 -14.66
C ALA A 111 8.26 -2.00 -13.65
N PHE A 112 8.76 -1.60 -12.50
CA PHE A 112 7.98 -0.91 -11.49
C PHE A 112 7.45 0.44 -12.00
N ALA A 113 8.30 1.24 -12.65
CA ALA A 113 7.90 2.50 -13.25
C ALA A 113 6.86 2.30 -14.36
N ALA A 114 7.03 1.28 -15.22
CA ALA A 114 6.09 0.93 -16.27
C ALA A 114 4.71 0.54 -15.73
N GLY A 115 4.65 -0.22 -14.62
CA GLY A 115 3.40 -0.59 -13.97
C GLY A 115 2.65 0.61 -13.39
N ILE A 116 3.37 1.58 -12.79
CA ILE A 116 2.77 2.84 -12.35
C ILE A 116 2.17 3.60 -13.55
N MET A 117 2.91 3.74 -14.66
CA MET A 117 2.44 4.43 -15.87
C MET A 117 1.21 3.74 -16.47
N MET A 118 1.21 2.41 -16.51
CA MET A 118 0.08 1.63 -16.98
C MET A 118 -1.15 1.84 -16.11
N THR A 119 -1.02 1.72 -14.79
CA THR A 119 -2.13 1.92 -13.85
C THR A 119 -2.71 3.33 -13.95
N GLU A 120 -1.86 4.35 -14.06
CA GLU A 120 -2.31 5.74 -14.22
C GLU A 120 -3.05 5.93 -15.56
N THR A 121 -2.58 5.29 -16.61
CA THR A 121 -3.23 5.33 -17.94
C THR A 121 -4.63 4.71 -17.87
N VAL A 122 -4.75 3.53 -17.26
CA VAL A 122 -6.05 2.85 -17.08
C VAL A 122 -6.97 3.71 -16.21
N ARG A 123 -6.49 4.23 -15.10
CA ARG A 123 -7.25 5.10 -14.20
C ARG A 123 -7.83 6.32 -14.92
N ARG A 124 -7.04 6.94 -15.81
CA ARG A 124 -7.49 8.12 -16.58
C ARG A 124 -8.52 7.77 -17.67
N ARG A 125 -8.34 6.62 -18.32
CA ARG A 125 -9.22 6.20 -19.42
C ARG A 125 -10.56 5.65 -18.94
N GLN A 126 -10.59 4.95 -17.80
CA GLN A 126 -11.80 4.31 -17.26
C GLN A 126 -12.70 5.25 -16.42
N LYS A 127 -12.59 6.56 -16.57
CA LYS A 127 -13.54 7.52 -15.97
C LYS A 127 -14.96 7.39 -16.51
N THR A 128 -15.16 6.66 -17.60
CA THR A 128 -16.44 6.48 -18.29
C THR A 128 -16.74 4.99 -18.50
N ALA A 129 -17.69 4.49 -17.72
CA ALA A 129 -18.53 3.29 -17.96
C ALA A 129 -17.79 1.98 -18.35
N GLY A 130 -17.54 1.14 -17.37
CA GLY A 130 -17.25 -0.28 -17.56
C GLY A 130 -17.95 -1.10 -16.48
N PHE A 131 -18.26 -2.36 -16.76
CA PHE A 131 -18.90 -3.31 -15.85
C PHE A 131 -18.04 -3.59 -14.59
N LEU A 132 -16.70 -3.41 -14.69
CA LEU A 132 -15.76 -3.53 -13.57
C LEU A 132 -15.08 -2.19 -13.28
N HIS A 133 -14.91 -1.90 -11.98
CA HIS A 133 -14.12 -0.75 -11.55
C HIS A 133 -12.64 -0.97 -11.92
N TRP A 134 -11.92 0.08 -12.33
CA TRP A 134 -10.54 0.00 -12.80
C TRP A 134 -9.58 -0.71 -11.81
N ARG A 135 -9.80 -0.57 -10.49
CA ARG A 135 -9.01 -1.26 -9.45
C ARG A 135 -9.22 -2.78 -9.49
N GLN A 136 -10.42 -3.24 -9.81
CA GLN A 136 -10.71 -4.67 -9.97
C GLN A 136 -10.00 -5.24 -11.20
N CYS A 137 -9.94 -4.47 -12.30
CA CYS A 137 -9.18 -4.85 -13.49
C CYS A 137 -7.68 -4.98 -13.19
N MET A 138 -7.12 -4.05 -12.39
CA MET A 138 -5.72 -4.14 -11.98
C MET A 138 -5.47 -5.38 -11.12
N LEU A 139 -6.34 -5.66 -10.17
CA LEU A 139 -6.22 -6.84 -9.31
C LEU A 139 -6.33 -8.16 -10.09
N LEU A 140 -7.21 -8.24 -11.09
CA LEU A 140 -7.27 -9.39 -12.01
C LEU A 140 -5.97 -9.57 -12.79
N LEU A 141 -5.38 -8.47 -13.25
CA LEU A 141 -4.09 -8.52 -13.94
C LEU A 141 -2.97 -8.99 -12.99
N GLU A 142 -2.98 -8.54 -11.73
CA GLU A 142 -2.03 -9.00 -10.70
C GLU A 142 -2.16 -10.51 -10.48
N ILE A 143 -3.39 -11.02 -10.33
CA ILE A 143 -3.68 -12.46 -10.20
C ILE A 143 -3.14 -13.22 -11.42
N ALA A 144 -3.41 -12.75 -12.63
CA ALA A 144 -2.98 -13.41 -13.86
C ALA A 144 -1.46 -13.50 -13.95
N ILE A 145 -0.75 -12.39 -13.67
CA ILE A 145 0.71 -12.33 -13.74
C ILE A 145 1.35 -13.25 -12.69
N ILE A 146 0.87 -13.25 -11.43
CA ILE A 146 1.43 -14.12 -10.38
C ILE A 146 1.12 -15.58 -10.68
N THR A 147 -0.06 -15.88 -11.23
CA THR A 147 -0.40 -17.24 -11.65
C THR A 147 0.56 -17.73 -12.75
N VAL A 148 0.90 -16.90 -13.72
CA VAL A 148 1.92 -17.24 -14.74
C VAL A 148 3.29 -17.41 -14.10
N ALA A 149 3.69 -16.51 -13.18
CA ALA A 149 4.98 -16.58 -12.49
C ALA A 149 5.14 -17.88 -11.68
N MET A 150 4.05 -18.44 -11.15
CA MET A 150 4.06 -19.71 -10.42
C MET A 150 4.53 -20.90 -11.26
N PHE A 151 4.28 -20.90 -12.59
CA PHE A 151 4.68 -21.97 -13.48
C PHE A 151 6.10 -21.81 -14.04
N ILE A 152 6.80 -20.73 -13.70
CA ILE A 152 8.19 -20.50 -14.14
C ILE A 152 9.15 -21.23 -13.19
N PRO A 153 9.96 -22.19 -13.70
CA PRO A 153 10.89 -22.95 -12.88
C PRO A 153 11.95 -22.05 -12.23
N HIS A 154 12.45 -22.49 -11.09
CA HIS A 154 13.54 -21.82 -10.37
C HIS A 154 14.86 -21.90 -11.15
N GLY A 155 15.74 -20.91 -10.97
CA GLY A 155 17.09 -20.85 -11.54
C GLY A 155 17.24 -19.74 -12.59
N HIS A 156 17.58 -20.06 -13.83
CA HIS A 156 17.90 -19.06 -14.85
C HIS A 156 16.81 -18.04 -15.14
N LEU A 157 15.55 -18.36 -14.84
CA LEU A 157 14.39 -17.49 -15.06
C LEU A 157 13.98 -16.69 -13.83
N ASP A 158 14.69 -16.79 -12.70
CA ASP A 158 14.40 -16.03 -11.49
C ASP A 158 14.36 -14.51 -11.71
N PRO A 159 15.25 -13.90 -12.52
CA PRO A 159 15.14 -12.48 -12.84
C PRO A 159 13.83 -12.11 -13.52
N VAL A 160 13.29 -12.98 -14.38
CA VAL A 160 12.00 -12.76 -15.05
C VAL A 160 10.87 -12.72 -14.03
N VAL A 161 10.85 -13.66 -13.08
CA VAL A 161 9.86 -13.69 -12.00
C VAL A 161 9.97 -12.44 -11.12
N ASN A 162 11.19 -12.03 -10.78
CA ASN A 162 11.41 -10.80 -9.99
C ASN A 162 10.86 -9.54 -10.72
N ILE A 163 11.05 -9.45 -12.03
CA ILE A 163 10.49 -8.38 -12.87
C ILE A 163 8.96 -8.41 -12.84
N MET A 164 8.36 -9.60 -13.02
CA MET A 164 6.90 -9.76 -12.99
C MET A 164 6.33 -9.35 -11.64
N ILE A 165 6.95 -9.77 -10.54
CA ILE A 165 6.50 -9.41 -9.19
C ILE A 165 6.72 -7.92 -8.92
N ALA A 166 7.84 -7.32 -9.33
CA ALA A 166 8.07 -5.87 -9.21
C ALA A 166 7.00 -5.06 -9.96
N PHE A 167 6.62 -5.52 -11.14
CA PHE A 167 5.53 -4.93 -11.92
C PHE A 167 4.19 -5.05 -11.20
N VAL A 168 3.81 -6.24 -10.70
CA VAL A 168 2.60 -6.47 -9.90
C VAL A 168 2.55 -5.55 -8.68
N CYS A 169 3.64 -5.46 -7.94
CA CYS A 169 3.73 -4.60 -6.77
C CYS A 169 3.50 -3.13 -7.10
N SER A 170 3.96 -2.67 -8.26
CA SER A 170 3.71 -1.31 -8.73
C SER A 170 2.24 -1.06 -9.07
N LEU A 171 1.56 -2.03 -9.69
CA LEU A 171 0.11 -1.98 -9.93
C LEU A 171 -0.65 -1.83 -8.62
N GLN A 172 -0.33 -2.67 -7.63
CA GLN A 172 -0.94 -2.67 -6.31
C GLN A 172 -0.73 -1.33 -5.58
N VAL A 173 0.52 -0.87 -5.45
CA VAL A 173 0.85 0.40 -4.76
C VAL A 173 0.12 1.58 -5.39
N HIS A 174 0.02 1.62 -6.71
CA HIS A 174 -0.62 2.74 -7.38
C HIS A 174 -2.14 2.66 -7.36
N SER A 175 -2.73 1.46 -7.40
CA SER A 175 -4.18 1.24 -7.34
C SER A 175 -4.76 1.48 -5.95
N PHE A 176 -4.03 1.08 -4.90
CA PHE A 176 -4.52 1.06 -3.51
C PHE A 176 -3.69 1.97 -2.60
N ARG A 177 -3.67 3.28 -2.93
CA ARG A 177 -2.86 4.29 -2.24
C ARG A 177 -3.49 4.84 -0.95
N ARG A 178 -4.71 4.49 -0.63
CA ARG A 178 -5.45 5.02 0.52
C ARG A 178 -6.11 3.92 1.32
N VAL A 179 -6.04 4.06 2.64
CA VAL A 179 -6.81 3.26 3.61
C VAL A 179 -7.52 4.23 4.54
N HIS A 180 -8.84 4.19 4.59
CA HIS A 180 -9.68 5.12 5.37
C HIS A 180 -9.34 6.61 5.14
N GLY A 181 -9.05 6.97 3.89
CA GLY A 181 -8.66 8.35 3.54
C GLY A 181 -7.20 8.71 3.87
N HIS A 182 -6.45 7.85 4.56
CA HIS A 182 -5.03 8.04 4.84
C HIS A 182 -4.17 7.48 3.72
N GLY A 183 -3.10 8.19 3.36
CA GLY A 183 -2.12 7.70 2.38
C GLY A 183 -1.31 6.56 2.97
N VAL A 184 -1.65 5.33 2.60
CA VAL A 184 -1.00 4.11 3.07
C VAL A 184 -0.47 3.34 1.87
N ALA A 185 0.78 2.91 1.94
CA ALA A 185 1.35 2.01 0.93
C ALA A 185 1.33 0.57 1.46
N SER A 186 0.64 -0.33 0.76
CA SER A 186 0.53 -1.74 1.18
C SER A 186 1.86 -2.50 1.15
N THR A 187 2.84 -2.04 0.36
CA THR A 187 4.13 -2.71 0.16
C THR A 187 5.33 -1.91 0.67
N MET A 188 5.13 -0.70 1.22
CA MET A 188 6.22 0.19 1.64
C MET A 188 6.11 0.52 3.14
N CYS A 189 6.78 -0.27 3.98
CA CYS A 189 6.69 -0.16 5.43
C CYS A 189 7.32 1.12 6.00
N THR A 190 8.40 1.65 5.42
CA THR A 190 9.12 2.83 5.96
C THR A 190 8.25 4.08 6.01
N GLY A 191 7.49 4.37 4.95
CA GLY A 191 6.55 5.50 4.91
C GLY A 191 5.40 5.33 5.91
N ASN A 192 4.87 4.12 6.03
CA ASN A 192 3.82 3.79 6.98
C ASN A 192 4.33 3.90 8.43
N LEU A 193 5.55 3.43 8.71
CA LEU A 193 6.18 3.54 10.03
C LEU A 193 6.36 5.01 10.45
N ARG A 194 6.88 5.86 9.55
CA ARG A 194 7.01 7.29 9.80
C ARG A 194 5.64 7.91 10.16
N SER A 195 4.63 7.73 9.28
CA SER A 195 3.32 8.34 9.47
C SER A 195 2.56 7.77 10.68
N GLY A 196 2.76 6.47 10.95
CA GLY A 196 2.20 5.80 12.14
C GLY A 196 2.81 6.32 13.43
N THR A 197 4.14 6.49 13.48
CA THR A 197 4.85 7.00 14.65
C THR A 197 4.51 8.47 14.92
N GLU A 198 4.43 9.30 13.88
CA GLU A 198 3.97 10.68 13.97
C GLU A 198 2.54 10.75 14.54
N ALA A 199 1.62 9.94 14.04
CA ALA A 199 0.25 9.89 14.54
C ALA A 199 0.17 9.36 15.97
N LEU A 200 1.04 8.40 16.35
CA LEU A 200 1.13 7.91 17.73
C LEU A 200 1.61 9.01 18.67
N TYR A 201 2.63 9.77 18.28
CA TYR A 201 3.13 10.90 19.04
C TYR A 201 2.01 11.93 19.27
N CYS A 202 1.31 12.37 18.21
CA CYS A 202 0.18 13.29 18.34
C CYS A 202 -0.94 12.73 19.24
N TYR A 203 -1.21 11.43 19.18
CA TYR A 203 -2.17 10.81 20.09
C TYR A 203 -1.72 10.82 21.56
N LEU A 204 -0.44 10.60 21.82
CA LEU A 204 0.07 10.64 23.21
C LEU A 204 -0.03 12.03 23.82
N GLU A 205 0.15 13.08 23.01
CA GLU A 205 0.06 14.48 23.43
C GLU A 205 -1.42 14.94 23.56
N THR A 206 -2.26 14.66 22.57
CA THR A 206 -3.62 15.24 22.49
C THR A 206 -4.72 14.32 22.99
N LYS A 207 -4.48 13.00 23.07
CA LYS A 207 -5.48 11.94 23.32
C LYS A 207 -6.67 11.94 22.32
N ASP A 208 -6.52 12.60 21.18
CA ASP A 208 -7.56 12.69 20.16
C ASP A 208 -7.84 11.33 19.52
N PRO A 209 -9.11 10.86 19.50
CA PRO A 209 -9.50 9.61 18.84
C PRO A 209 -9.12 9.52 17.35
N TYR A 210 -9.03 10.65 16.65
CA TYR A 210 -8.59 10.72 15.27
C TYR A 210 -7.18 10.16 15.09
N TYR A 211 -6.21 10.63 15.89
CA TYR A 211 -4.83 10.15 15.83
C TYR A 211 -4.71 8.70 16.30
N ARG A 212 -5.57 8.27 17.27
CA ARG A 212 -5.67 6.87 17.68
C ARG A 212 -6.05 5.96 16.52
N HIS A 213 -7.05 6.36 15.73
CA HIS A 213 -7.46 5.59 14.55
C HIS A 213 -6.36 5.59 13.49
N LYS A 214 -5.74 6.75 13.22
CA LYS A 214 -4.70 6.94 12.22
C LYS A 214 -3.48 6.04 12.48
N TYR A 215 -2.89 6.06 13.68
CA TYR A 215 -1.74 5.20 13.97
C TYR A 215 -2.08 3.71 13.91
N ARG A 216 -3.27 3.32 14.35
CA ARG A 216 -3.74 1.92 14.28
C ARG A 216 -3.85 1.42 12.84
N CYS A 217 -4.29 2.26 11.91
CA CYS A 217 -4.32 1.92 10.49
C CYS A 217 -2.90 1.64 9.96
N TYR A 218 -1.94 2.52 10.23
CA TYR A 218 -0.57 2.34 9.76
C TYR A 218 0.12 1.12 10.37
N TYR A 219 0.05 0.95 11.69
CA TYR A 219 0.65 -0.21 12.35
C TYR A 219 -0.06 -1.52 11.99
N GLY A 220 -1.38 -1.51 11.79
CA GLY A 220 -2.13 -2.66 11.32
C GLY A 220 -1.66 -3.16 9.96
N VAL A 221 -1.41 -2.25 9.02
CA VAL A 221 -0.86 -2.58 7.70
C VAL A 221 0.57 -3.12 7.81
N ILE A 222 1.42 -2.53 8.67
CA ILE A 222 2.78 -3.03 8.91
C ILE A 222 2.75 -4.45 9.53
N LEU A 223 1.89 -4.69 10.50
CA LEU A 223 1.74 -6.02 11.12
C LEU A 223 1.24 -7.05 10.11
N ALA A 224 0.30 -6.67 9.23
CA ALA A 224 -0.16 -7.54 8.15
C ALA A 224 0.98 -7.88 7.17
N PHE A 225 1.82 -6.90 6.82
CA PHE A 225 3.01 -7.12 5.99
C PHE A 225 3.99 -8.08 6.66
N ILE A 226 4.28 -7.89 7.96
CA ILE A 226 5.15 -8.81 8.74
C ILE A 226 4.57 -10.22 8.74
N ALA A 227 3.25 -10.37 9.00
CA ALA A 227 2.59 -11.68 8.97
C ALA A 227 2.69 -12.33 7.59
N GLY A 228 2.55 -11.54 6.53
CA GLY A 228 2.78 -11.98 5.15
C GLY A 228 4.19 -12.48 4.91
N ALA A 229 5.20 -11.73 5.36
CA ALA A 229 6.60 -12.13 5.22
C ALA A 229 6.91 -13.43 5.99
N VAL A 230 6.39 -13.57 7.22
CA VAL A 230 6.51 -14.82 7.99
C VAL A 230 5.85 -15.99 7.26
N GLY A 231 4.62 -15.80 6.76
CA GLY A 231 3.92 -16.83 5.98
C GLY A 231 4.63 -17.16 4.66
N GLY A 232 5.17 -16.14 3.98
CA GLY A 232 5.95 -16.28 2.76
C GLY A 232 7.24 -17.06 2.98
N THR A 233 7.95 -16.79 4.08
CA THR A 233 9.13 -17.56 4.50
C THR A 233 8.77 -19.01 4.71
N ALA A 234 7.77 -19.29 5.55
CA ALA A 234 7.37 -20.64 5.86
C ALA A 234 6.90 -21.42 4.62
N ALA A 235 6.13 -20.79 3.73
CA ALA A 235 5.68 -21.43 2.49
C ALA A 235 6.84 -21.67 1.52
N SER A 236 7.78 -20.74 1.41
CA SER A 236 8.97 -20.86 0.55
C SER A 236 9.91 -21.97 1.01
N ASP A 237 10.06 -22.16 2.32
CA ASP A 237 10.90 -23.23 2.88
C ASP A 237 10.28 -24.62 2.70
N HIS A 238 8.95 -24.75 2.78
CA HIS A 238 8.28 -26.04 2.75
C HIS A 238 7.76 -26.44 1.35
N PHE A 239 7.32 -25.46 0.55
CA PHE A 239 6.67 -25.66 -0.75
C PHE A 239 7.11 -24.62 -1.78
N PRO A 240 8.43 -24.50 -2.09
CA PRO A 240 8.96 -23.40 -2.91
C PRO A 240 8.27 -23.26 -4.27
N GLU A 241 7.93 -24.37 -4.92
CA GLU A 241 7.30 -24.37 -6.25
C GLU A 241 5.85 -23.88 -6.22
N TRP A 242 5.14 -24.09 -5.12
CA TRP A 242 3.73 -23.75 -4.98
C TRP A 242 3.46 -22.56 -4.06
N ALA A 243 4.50 -21.94 -3.51
CA ALA A 243 4.36 -20.86 -2.54
C ALA A 243 3.50 -19.70 -3.08
N LEU A 244 3.60 -19.38 -4.37
CA LEU A 244 2.83 -18.31 -5.01
C LEU A 244 1.31 -18.55 -5.05
N ILE A 245 0.82 -19.75 -4.73
CA ILE A 245 -0.62 -20.01 -4.62
C ILE A 245 -1.24 -19.19 -3.48
N CYS A 246 -0.48 -18.96 -2.39
CA CYS A 246 -0.96 -18.19 -1.25
C CYS A 246 -1.29 -16.72 -1.60
N PRO A 247 -0.40 -15.93 -2.22
CA PRO A 247 -0.75 -14.56 -2.63
C PRO A 247 -1.83 -14.54 -3.72
N VAL A 248 -1.89 -15.52 -4.63
CA VAL A 248 -3.01 -15.65 -5.58
C VAL A 248 -4.33 -15.79 -4.82
N MET A 249 -4.40 -16.67 -3.82
CA MET A 249 -5.61 -16.82 -3.01
C MET A 249 -5.98 -15.56 -2.24
N ILE A 250 -5.00 -14.85 -1.66
CA ILE A 250 -5.24 -13.58 -0.98
C ILE A 250 -5.83 -12.55 -1.94
N TYR A 251 -5.29 -12.42 -3.16
CA TYR A 251 -5.82 -11.50 -4.17
C TYR A 251 -7.21 -11.93 -4.66
N MET A 252 -7.47 -13.23 -4.81
CA MET A 252 -8.81 -13.75 -5.15
C MET A 252 -9.84 -13.40 -4.07
N ILE A 253 -9.50 -13.57 -2.80
CA ILE A 253 -10.35 -13.18 -1.67
C ILE A 253 -10.59 -11.66 -1.69
N THR A 254 -9.54 -10.87 -1.90
CA THR A 254 -9.64 -9.41 -2.00
C THR A 254 -10.57 -9.00 -3.14
N PHE A 255 -10.46 -9.64 -4.30
CA PHE A 255 -11.30 -9.41 -5.45
C PHE A 255 -12.76 -9.76 -5.18
N ALA A 256 -13.02 -10.92 -4.55
CA ALA A 256 -14.37 -11.35 -4.19
C ALA A 256 -15.05 -10.37 -3.20
N ILE A 257 -14.30 -9.84 -2.23
CA ILE A 257 -14.80 -8.82 -1.30
C ILE A 257 -15.17 -7.54 -2.05
N MET A 258 -14.35 -7.09 -3.01
CA MET A 258 -14.62 -5.89 -3.79
C MET A 258 -15.87 -6.02 -4.68
N ILE A 259 -16.09 -7.20 -5.30
CA ILE A 259 -17.28 -7.43 -6.14
C ILE A 259 -18.56 -7.45 -5.31
N LYS A 260 -18.55 -8.15 -4.18
CA LYS A 260 -19.76 -8.32 -3.36
C LYS A 260 -20.39 -7.00 -2.94
N GLU A 261 -19.60 -5.96 -2.77
CA GLU A 261 -20.10 -4.65 -2.35
C GLU A 261 -20.52 -3.74 -3.50
N ASP A 262 -19.84 -3.82 -4.65
CA ASP A 262 -20.33 -3.12 -5.85
C ASP A 262 -21.71 -3.68 -6.27
N GLY A 263 -21.94 -4.99 -6.13
CA GLY A 263 -23.24 -5.62 -6.33
C GLY A 263 -24.34 -5.14 -5.37
N GLY A 264 -24.01 -4.96 -4.08
CA GLY A 264 -24.92 -4.44 -3.07
C GLY A 264 -25.33 -2.97 -3.30
N MET A 265 -24.46 -2.17 -3.91
CA MET A 265 -24.79 -0.79 -4.29
C MET A 265 -25.77 -0.71 -5.46
N ILE A 266 -25.65 -1.57 -6.44
CA ILE A 266 -26.55 -1.62 -7.61
C ILE A 266 -27.97 -2.03 -7.19
N GLU A 267 -28.08 -2.98 -6.27
CA GLU A 267 -29.39 -3.45 -5.76
C GLU A 267 -30.12 -2.40 -4.92
N HIS A 268 -29.38 -1.55 -4.21
CA HIS A 268 -29.96 -0.46 -3.41
C HIS A 268 -30.41 0.75 -4.25
N TYR A 269 -29.80 0.96 -5.42
CA TYR A 269 -30.22 1.99 -6.37
C TYR A 269 -31.43 1.54 -7.21
N GLY A 270 -31.53 0.27 -7.55
CA GLY A 270 -32.65 -0.27 -8.32
C GLY A 270 -34.00 -0.36 -7.56
N ARG A 271 -33.98 -0.31 -6.22
CA ARG A 271 -35.20 -0.30 -5.37
C ARG A 271 -35.77 1.10 -5.10
N LYS A 272 -35.13 2.15 -5.57
CA LYS A 272 -35.56 3.56 -5.38
C LYS A 272 -36.05 4.23 -6.66
N GLN A 273 -36.17 3.50 -7.74
CA GLN A 273 -36.91 3.89 -8.94
C GLN A 273 -38.22 3.12 -9.01
#